data_19909d7c50eb3f7e4c7bdeeeb83ff9c4
#
_entry.id   19909d7c50eb3f7e4c7bdeeeb83ff9c4
#
_cell.length_a   1.000
_cell.length_b   1.000
_cell.length_c   1.000
_cell.angle_alpha   90.00
_cell.angle_beta   90.00
_cell.angle_gamma   90.00
#
_symmetry.space_group_name_H-M   'P 1'
#
loop_
_entity.id
_entity.type
_entity.pdbx_description
1 polymer ?
#
loop_
_entity_poly.entity_id
_entity_poly.type
_entity_poly.pdbx_seq_one_letter_code
_entity_poly.pdbx_strand_id
1 'polypeptide(L)'
;MEKREAFCLGNFIVEPGQRKDGFLLMGEGEFQLPATILHGEKPGKTVLITAGIHAEEYVGIQAALELAERLDIRKIEGTVVIVKVVNREAFELRRGSESHADKKNLNRVFPGTKEGTWSERLAYAMEKELFCIADYYIDLHSGDSYEQ
;
A
#
# COMPACT_ATOMS: atom_id res chain seq x y z
N MET A 1 27.87 -4.77 16.43
CA MET A 1 26.73 -4.84 15.48
C MET A 1 26.20 -3.44 15.28
N GLU A 2 26.23 -2.94 14.07
CA GLU A 2 25.59 -1.66 13.75
C GLU A 2 24.09 -1.76 14.08
N LYS A 3 23.59 -0.78 14.82
CA LYS A 3 22.17 -0.70 15.16
C LYS A 3 21.40 -0.36 13.89
N ARG A 4 20.41 -1.19 13.54
CA ARG A 4 19.55 -0.90 12.39
C ARG A 4 18.81 0.42 12.60
N GLU A 5 18.75 1.25 11.57
CA GLU A 5 18.06 2.55 11.62
C GLU A 5 16.54 2.38 11.51
N ALA A 6 15.80 3.39 11.97
CA ALA A 6 14.35 3.44 11.80
C ALA A 6 13.98 3.47 10.31
N PHE A 7 12.92 2.80 9.96
CA PHE A 7 12.34 2.83 8.62
C PHE A 7 11.38 4.03 8.51
N CYS A 8 11.64 4.89 7.53
CA CYS A 8 10.84 6.09 7.30
C CYS A 8 10.10 5.98 5.96
N LEU A 9 8.78 6.19 5.99
CA LEU A 9 7.93 6.23 4.80
C LEU A 9 6.76 7.20 5.04
N GLY A 10 6.67 8.26 4.25
CA GLY A 10 5.69 9.32 4.47
C GLY A 10 5.74 9.85 5.90
N ASN A 11 4.62 9.78 6.61
CA ASN A 11 4.49 10.16 8.01
C ASN A 11 4.81 9.02 9.01
N PHE A 12 5.21 7.84 8.51
CA PHE A 12 5.59 6.72 9.37
C PHE A 12 7.08 6.77 9.69
N ILE A 13 7.39 6.63 10.97
CA ILE A 13 8.72 6.32 11.49
C ILE A 13 8.55 5.06 12.33
N VAL A 14 9.25 3.97 11.98
CA VAL A 14 9.09 2.66 12.59
C VAL A 14 10.46 2.15 13.03
N GLU A 15 10.66 2.03 14.34
CA GLU A 15 11.90 1.52 14.90
C GLU A 15 12.08 0.01 14.62
N PRO A 16 13.31 -0.51 14.61
CA PRO A 16 13.56 -1.94 14.49
C PRO A 16 12.81 -2.76 15.55
N GLY A 17 12.22 -3.87 15.15
CA GLY A 17 11.38 -4.71 16.00
C GLY A 17 9.97 -4.18 16.24
N GLN A 18 9.58 -3.10 15.59
CA GLN A 18 8.27 -2.48 15.77
C GLN A 18 7.34 -2.65 14.58
N ARG A 19 6.06 -2.60 14.90
CA ARG A 19 4.93 -2.52 13.97
C ARG A 19 4.23 -1.18 14.13
N LYS A 20 3.80 -0.58 13.05
CA LYS A 20 2.96 0.61 13.05
C LYS A 20 1.79 0.46 12.10
N ASP A 21 0.61 0.79 12.58
CA ASP A 21 -0.65 0.81 11.83
C ASP A 21 -1.18 2.25 11.76
N GLY A 22 -1.82 2.59 10.67
CA GLY A 22 -2.42 3.91 10.50
C GLY A 22 -2.67 4.27 9.05
N PHE A 23 -2.76 5.56 8.79
CA PHE A 23 -2.89 6.10 7.44
C PHE A 23 -1.54 6.65 6.98
N LEU A 24 -1.01 6.04 5.92
CA LEU A 24 0.18 6.51 5.23
C LEU A 24 -0.18 7.71 4.37
N LEU A 25 0.49 8.83 4.61
CA LEU A 25 0.33 10.04 3.80
C LEU A 25 1.29 9.99 2.61
N MET A 26 0.77 10.20 1.41
CA MET A 26 1.50 10.21 0.16
C MET A 26 1.09 11.38 -0.72
N GLY A 27 1.88 11.69 -1.75
CA GLY A 27 1.59 12.79 -2.65
C GLY A 27 1.50 14.14 -1.92
N GLU A 28 2.48 14.45 -1.06
CA GLU A 28 2.49 15.66 -0.22
C GLU A 28 1.26 15.75 0.73
N GLY A 29 0.68 14.59 1.10
CA GLY A 29 -0.47 14.49 1.99
C GLY A 29 -1.83 14.45 1.29
N GLU A 30 -1.87 14.48 -0.04
CA GLU A 30 -3.12 14.38 -0.80
C GLU A 30 -3.80 13.02 -0.59
N PHE A 31 -3.01 11.94 -0.51
CA PHE A 31 -3.51 10.58 -0.38
C PHE A 31 -3.26 10.04 1.02
N GLN A 32 -4.28 9.39 1.59
CA GLN A 32 -4.23 8.78 2.92
C GLN A 32 -4.61 7.31 2.78
N LEU A 33 -3.61 6.44 2.76
CA LEU A 33 -3.78 5.01 2.50
C LEU A 33 -3.68 4.20 3.80
N PRO A 34 -4.67 3.35 4.13
CA PRO A 34 -4.59 2.50 5.31
C PRO A 34 -3.44 1.49 5.16
N ALA A 35 -2.46 1.59 6.02
CA ALA A 35 -1.24 0.81 5.94
C ALA A 35 -0.81 0.20 7.27
N THR A 36 -0.05 -0.89 7.17
CA THR A 36 0.71 -1.51 8.24
C THR A 36 2.16 -1.64 7.79
N ILE A 37 3.09 -1.22 8.65
CA ILE A 37 4.53 -1.42 8.45
C ILE A 37 5.06 -2.27 9.58
N LEU A 38 5.74 -3.37 9.23
CA LEU A 38 6.48 -4.22 10.16
C LEU A 38 7.97 -4.07 9.83
N HIS A 39 8.74 -3.53 10.76
CA HIS A 39 10.18 -3.33 10.60
C HIS A 39 10.93 -4.26 11.55
N GLY A 40 11.41 -5.39 11.04
CA GLY A 40 12.10 -6.41 11.83
C GLY A 40 13.40 -5.90 12.47
N GLU A 41 13.86 -6.57 13.51
CA GLU A 41 15.13 -6.22 14.16
C GLU A 41 16.34 -6.48 13.27
N LYS A 42 16.27 -7.54 12.47
CA LYS A 42 17.38 -7.94 11.60
C LYS A 42 17.29 -7.28 10.23
N PRO A 43 18.41 -6.92 9.63
CA PRO A 43 18.43 -6.42 8.25
C PRO A 43 17.91 -7.49 7.29
N GLY A 44 17.29 -7.04 6.20
CA GLY A 44 16.74 -7.89 5.15
C GLY A 44 16.08 -7.05 4.07
N LYS A 45 15.33 -7.69 3.22
CA LYS A 45 14.64 -7.07 2.08
C LYS A 45 13.39 -6.30 2.50
N THR A 46 13.01 -5.34 1.67
CA THR A 46 11.73 -4.65 1.81
C THR A 46 10.72 -5.27 0.85
N VAL A 47 9.62 -5.75 1.41
CA VAL A 47 8.49 -6.29 0.65
C VAL A 47 7.33 -5.32 0.74
N LEU A 48 6.86 -4.85 -0.41
CA LEU A 48 5.64 -4.05 -0.53
C LEU A 48 4.48 -4.94 -0.96
N ILE A 49 3.38 -4.88 -0.24
CA ILE A 49 2.14 -5.57 -0.56
C ILE A 49 1.04 -4.52 -0.67
N THR A 50 0.33 -4.52 -1.78
CA THR A 50 -0.85 -3.66 -1.98
C THR A 50 -2.09 -4.49 -2.25
N ALA A 51 -3.24 -3.93 -1.91
CA ALA A 51 -4.55 -4.46 -2.27
C ALA A 51 -5.51 -3.30 -2.54
N GLY A 52 -6.62 -3.58 -3.20
CA GLY A 52 -7.66 -2.59 -3.44
C GLY A 52 -7.26 -1.49 -4.44
N ILE A 53 -6.39 -1.80 -5.40
CA ILE A 53 -6.25 -1.00 -6.63
C ILE A 53 -7.62 -0.92 -7.32
N HIS A 54 -8.32 -2.06 -7.40
CA HIS A 54 -9.75 -2.12 -7.67
C HIS A 54 -10.49 -2.30 -6.35
N ALA A 55 -11.34 -1.33 -6.05
CA ALA A 55 -11.95 -1.21 -4.71
C ALA A 55 -13.00 -2.29 -4.40
N GLU A 56 -13.50 -2.99 -5.40
CA GLU A 56 -14.50 -4.06 -5.30
C GLU A 56 -13.89 -5.46 -5.14
N GLU A 57 -12.60 -5.60 -5.27
CA GLU A 57 -11.88 -6.86 -5.12
C GLU A 57 -11.66 -7.20 -3.64
N TYR A 58 -12.75 -7.43 -2.92
CA TYR A 58 -12.76 -7.57 -1.46
C TYR A 58 -11.91 -8.74 -0.94
N VAL A 59 -11.77 -9.81 -1.73
CA VAL A 59 -10.95 -10.97 -1.32
C VAL A 59 -9.48 -10.59 -1.18
N GLY A 60 -8.94 -9.80 -2.12
CA GLY A 60 -7.58 -9.28 -2.03
C GLY A 60 -7.39 -8.33 -0.85
N ILE A 61 -8.37 -7.45 -0.60
CA ILE A 61 -8.38 -6.54 0.55
C ILE A 61 -8.42 -7.31 1.87
N GLN A 62 -9.30 -8.33 1.98
CA GLN A 62 -9.39 -9.17 3.16
C GLN A 62 -8.10 -9.94 3.40
N ALA A 63 -7.46 -10.46 2.35
CA ALA A 63 -6.16 -11.12 2.45
C ALA A 63 -5.08 -10.18 3.01
N ALA A 64 -5.04 -8.92 2.55
CA ALA A 64 -4.10 -7.92 3.07
C ALA A 64 -4.35 -7.59 4.56
N LEU A 65 -5.61 -7.48 4.98
CA LEU A 65 -6.00 -7.26 6.36
C LEU A 65 -5.56 -8.43 7.25
N GLU A 66 -5.89 -9.67 6.86
CA GLU A 66 -5.51 -10.87 7.60
C GLU A 66 -3.99 -11.05 7.67
N LEU A 67 -3.29 -10.78 6.57
CA LEU A 67 -1.83 -10.84 6.54
C LEU A 67 -1.21 -9.85 7.54
N ALA A 68 -1.72 -8.62 7.56
CA ALA A 68 -1.28 -7.59 8.49
C ALA A 68 -1.49 -8.02 9.96
N GLU A 69 -2.58 -8.73 10.27
CA GLU A 69 -2.86 -9.22 11.62
C GLU A 69 -2.02 -10.44 12.02
N ARG A 70 -1.77 -11.36 11.08
CA ARG A 70 -1.13 -12.64 11.36
C ARG A 70 0.40 -12.61 11.36
N LEU A 71 1.01 -11.60 10.72
CA LEU A 71 2.46 -11.50 10.69
C LEU A 71 3.03 -11.20 12.07
N ASP A 72 3.90 -12.08 12.53
CA ASP A 72 4.64 -11.92 13.78
C ASP A 72 5.92 -11.15 13.52
N ILE A 73 6.01 -9.92 14.05
CA ILE A 73 7.17 -9.04 13.89
C ILE A 73 8.50 -9.70 14.29
N ARG A 74 8.47 -10.61 15.27
CA ARG A 74 9.66 -11.33 15.75
C ARG A 74 10.25 -12.29 14.72
N LYS A 75 9.46 -12.65 13.69
CA LYS A 75 9.86 -13.53 12.60
C LYS A 75 10.22 -12.77 11.32
N ILE A 76 10.11 -11.44 11.31
CA ILE A 76 10.41 -10.61 10.16
C ILE A 76 11.89 -10.26 10.15
N GLU A 77 12.56 -10.59 9.05
CA GLU A 77 13.86 -10.04 8.67
C GLU A 77 13.64 -9.05 7.52
N GLY A 78 14.14 -7.83 7.65
CA GLY A 78 13.81 -6.75 6.72
C GLY A 78 12.53 -6.01 7.09
N THR A 79 11.82 -5.52 6.09
CA THR A 79 10.64 -4.68 6.27
C THR A 79 9.47 -5.20 5.43
N VAL A 80 8.28 -5.21 5.99
CA VAL A 80 7.04 -5.49 5.25
C VAL A 80 6.14 -4.26 5.32
N VAL A 81 5.79 -3.72 4.17
CA VAL A 81 4.83 -2.61 4.01
C VAL A 81 3.57 -3.17 3.38
N ILE A 82 2.44 -3.02 4.04
CA ILE A 82 1.13 -3.49 3.55
C ILE A 82 0.21 -2.29 3.41
N VAL A 83 -0.15 -1.94 2.18
CA VAL A 83 -1.20 -0.96 1.87
C VAL A 83 -2.49 -1.73 1.63
N LYS A 84 -3.42 -1.63 2.57
CA LYS A 84 -4.61 -2.49 2.63
C LYS A 84 -5.66 -2.15 1.58
N VAL A 85 -5.81 -0.87 1.26
CA VAL A 85 -6.72 -0.37 0.22
C VAL A 85 -6.10 0.85 -0.45
N VAL A 86 -5.67 0.69 -1.69
CA VAL A 86 -5.05 1.79 -2.45
C VAL A 86 -6.11 2.78 -2.92
N ASN A 87 -7.17 2.31 -3.58
CA ASN A 87 -8.28 3.15 -4.06
C ASN A 87 -9.33 3.31 -2.95
N ARG A 88 -8.90 3.95 -1.84
CA ARG A 88 -9.70 4.09 -0.64
C ARG A 88 -11.02 4.81 -0.87
N GLU A 89 -11.02 5.90 -1.66
CA GLU A 89 -12.23 6.68 -1.93
C GLU A 89 -13.29 5.83 -2.63
N ALA A 90 -12.92 5.07 -3.65
CA ALA A 90 -13.83 4.16 -4.34
C ALA A 90 -14.34 3.05 -3.40
N PHE A 91 -13.49 2.55 -2.51
CA PHE A 91 -13.88 1.55 -1.50
C PHE A 91 -14.94 2.10 -0.53
N GLU A 92 -14.71 3.28 0.05
CA GLU A 92 -15.64 3.93 0.98
C GLU A 92 -17.00 4.25 0.32
N LEU A 93 -16.98 4.60 -0.96
CA LEU A 93 -18.17 4.88 -1.76
C LEU A 93 -18.79 3.63 -2.41
N ARG A 94 -18.23 2.44 -2.15
CA ARG A 94 -18.67 1.16 -2.75
C ARG A 94 -18.76 1.22 -4.26
N ARG A 95 -17.72 1.80 -4.87
CA ARG A 95 -17.57 1.84 -6.33
C ARG A 95 -16.78 0.63 -6.81
N GLY A 96 -16.83 0.40 -8.12
CA GLY A 96 -16.11 -0.69 -8.76
C GLY A 96 -14.61 -0.42 -8.96
N SER A 97 -14.10 -0.84 -10.11
CA SER A 97 -12.67 -0.72 -10.46
C SER A 97 -12.22 0.71 -10.78
N GLU A 98 -13.15 1.62 -11.06
CA GLU A 98 -12.84 2.99 -11.44
C GLU A 98 -12.80 3.92 -10.22
N SER A 99 -11.89 4.88 -10.26
CA SER A 99 -11.83 5.97 -9.30
C SER A 99 -13.13 6.80 -9.33
N HIS A 100 -13.58 7.24 -8.18
CA HIS A 100 -14.73 8.14 -8.08
C HIS A 100 -14.44 9.50 -8.70
N ALA A 101 -13.25 10.02 -8.48
CA ALA A 101 -12.87 11.39 -8.85
C ALA A 101 -12.78 11.61 -10.36
N ASP A 102 -12.18 10.69 -11.12
CA ASP A 102 -11.88 10.90 -12.54
C ASP A 102 -12.38 9.77 -13.46
N LYS A 103 -13.06 8.76 -12.91
CA LYS A 103 -13.60 7.60 -13.66
C LYS A 103 -12.55 6.80 -14.42
N LYS A 104 -11.31 6.88 -14.01
CA LYS A 104 -10.22 6.08 -14.59
C LYS A 104 -10.01 4.79 -13.80
N ASN A 105 -9.64 3.73 -14.52
CA ASN A 105 -9.15 2.52 -13.90
C ASN A 105 -7.70 2.76 -13.47
N LEU A 106 -7.45 2.78 -12.15
CA LEU A 106 -6.12 3.08 -11.59
C LEU A 106 -5.05 2.13 -12.14
N ASN A 107 -5.41 0.86 -12.39
CA ASN A 107 -4.49 -0.14 -12.93
C ASN A 107 -4.17 0.03 -14.44
N ARG A 108 -4.59 1.12 -15.05
CA ARG A 108 -4.33 1.46 -16.46
C ARG A 108 -3.59 2.79 -16.64
N VAL A 109 -3.25 3.48 -15.53
CA VAL A 109 -2.66 4.82 -15.60
C VAL A 109 -1.22 4.91 -15.10
N PHE A 110 -0.65 3.82 -14.60
CA PHE A 110 0.76 3.78 -14.19
C PHE A 110 1.69 4.05 -15.39
N PRO A 111 2.81 4.75 -15.17
CA PRO A 111 3.36 5.24 -13.89
C PRO A 111 2.74 6.55 -13.39
N GLY A 112 1.75 7.09 -14.07
CA GLY A 112 1.10 8.34 -13.69
C GLY A 112 1.90 9.60 -14.03
N THR A 113 1.39 10.74 -13.59
CA THR A 113 2.06 12.04 -13.73
C THR A 113 1.64 12.98 -12.61
N LYS A 114 2.57 13.84 -12.16
CA LYS A 114 2.36 14.76 -11.04
C LYS A 114 1.24 15.76 -11.30
N GLU A 115 1.12 16.26 -12.53
CA GLU A 115 0.11 17.25 -12.95
C GLU A 115 -1.13 16.61 -13.58
N GLY A 116 -1.30 15.29 -13.42
CA GLY A 116 -2.40 14.53 -14.01
C GLY A 116 -3.71 14.61 -13.23
N THR A 117 -4.65 13.76 -13.65
CA THR A 117 -5.91 13.56 -12.95
C THR A 117 -5.67 12.85 -11.60
N TRP A 118 -6.70 12.69 -10.79
CA TRP A 118 -6.58 12.08 -9.46
C TRP A 118 -5.89 10.70 -9.51
N SER A 119 -6.34 9.81 -10.39
CA SER A 119 -5.73 8.47 -10.54
C SER A 119 -4.29 8.53 -11.03
N GLU A 120 -3.98 9.45 -11.95
CA GLU A 120 -2.62 9.63 -12.46
C GLU A 120 -1.69 10.18 -11.38
N ARG A 121 -2.15 11.10 -10.52
CA ARG A 121 -1.36 11.60 -9.38
C ARG A 121 -1.14 10.53 -8.32
N LEU A 122 -2.17 9.71 -8.01
CA LEU A 122 -2.01 8.59 -7.07
C LEU A 122 -1.01 7.57 -7.60
N ALA A 123 -1.12 7.17 -8.88
CA ALA A 123 -0.16 6.27 -9.52
C ALA A 123 1.27 6.83 -9.48
N TYR A 124 1.43 8.13 -9.75
CA TYR A 124 2.73 8.80 -9.65
C TYR A 124 3.30 8.80 -8.23
N ALA A 125 2.48 9.08 -7.21
CA ALA A 125 2.91 9.02 -5.82
C ALA A 125 3.33 7.59 -5.43
N MET A 126 2.57 6.57 -5.84
CA MET A 126 2.96 5.16 -5.62
C MET A 126 4.30 4.83 -6.28
N GLU A 127 4.51 5.25 -7.52
CA GLU A 127 5.76 5.04 -8.25
C GLU A 127 6.96 5.67 -7.51
N LYS A 128 6.81 6.90 -7.04
CA LYS A 128 7.89 7.67 -6.43
C LYS A 128 8.15 7.36 -4.97
N GLU A 129 7.13 6.96 -4.23
CA GLU A 129 7.21 6.85 -2.78
C GLU A 129 7.12 5.40 -2.28
N LEU A 130 6.43 4.49 -3.01
CA LEU A 130 6.28 3.09 -2.62
C LEU A 130 7.16 2.14 -3.43
N PHE A 131 7.10 2.21 -4.74
CA PHE A 131 7.83 1.22 -5.55
C PHE A 131 9.33 1.40 -5.46
N CYS A 132 9.81 2.65 -5.29
CA CYS A 132 11.23 2.95 -5.17
C CYS A 132 11.90 2.36 -3.91
N ILE A 133 11.12 2.03 -2.86
CA ILE A 133 11.66 1.49 -1.60
C ILE A 133 11.59 -0.04 -1.53
N ALA A 134 10.92 -0.69 -2.48
CA ALA A 134 10.64 -2.11 -2.46
C ALA A 134 11.68 -2.93 -3.22
N ASP A 135 12.20 -3.97 -2.57
CA ASP A 135 12.96 -5.03 -3.25
C ASP A 135 12.01 -6.02 -3.95
N TYR A 136 10.82 -6.26 -3.37
CA TYR A 136 9.77 -7.11 -3.92
C TYR A 136 8.42 -6.43 -3.79
N TYR A 137 7.62 -6.56 -4.83
CA TYR A 137 6.27 -6.02 -4.89
C TYR A 137 5.25 -7.11 -5.19
N ILE A 138 4.18 -7.14 -4.40
CA ILE A 138 3.05 -8.05 -4.55
C ILE A 138 1.78 -7.21 -4.56
N ASP A 139 0.99 -7.32 -5.64
CA ASP A 139 -0.30 -6.67 -5.74
C ASP A 139 -1.41 -7.72 -5.69
N LEU A 140 -2.31 -7.58 -4.72
CA LEU A 140 -3.39 -8.53 -4.47
C LEU A 140 -4.64 -8.11 -5.22
N HIS A 141 -5.03 -8.92 -6.18
CA HIS A 141 -6.27 -8.80 -6.94
C HIS A 141 -7.16 -10.02 -6.71
N SER A 142 -8.42 -9.89 -7.04
CA SER A 142 -9.40 -10.99 -7.12
C SER A 142 -10.36 -10.74 -8.28
N GLY A 143 -11.29 -11.67 -8.54
CA GLY A 143 -12.35 -11.42 -9.49
C GLY A 143 -13.26 -10.30 -9.02
N ASP A 144 -13.83 -9.57 -9.97
CA ASP A 144 -14.83 -8.54 -9.73
C ASP A 144 -16.08 -9.13 -9.07
N SER A 145 -16.88 -8.29 -8.43
CA SER A 145 -18.11 -8.70 -7.75
C SER A 145 -19.17 -9.34 -8.69
N TYR A 146 -18.95 -9.28 -9.99
CA TYR A 146 -19.81 -9.83 -11.03
C TYR A 146 -19.22 -11.05 -11.76
N GLU A 147 -18.01 -11.45 -11.46
CA GLU A 147 -17.42 -12.68 -12.00
C GLU A 147 -17.87 -13.88 -11.16
N GLN A 148 -18.58 -14.81 -11.80
CA GLN A 148 -19.03 -16.08 -11.21
C GLN A 148 -18.05 -17.20 -11.51
#